data_58fdc7cb2ffa731f514b1d8ea421c6cf
#
_entry.id   58fdc7cb2ffa731f514b1d8ea421c6cf
#
_cell.length_a   1.000
_cell.length_b   1.000
_cell.length_c   1.000
_cell.angle_alpha   90.00
_cell.angle_beta   90.00
_cell.angle_gamma   90.00
#
_symmetry.space_group_name_H-M   'P 1'
#
loop_
_entity.id
_entity.type
_entity.pdbx_description
1 polymer ?
#
loop_
_entity_poly.entity_id
_entity_poly.type
_entity_poly.pdbx_seq_one_letter_code
_entity_poly.pdbx_strand_id
1 'polypeptide(L)'
;MTDLAGSYAGLSVQQARRRILTYLEETGQIISEETIEHDVGTHERCGTPIEYLHTRQWFIRVLDQKERLLEAGRKIRWHPEHMRIRYEHWVEHLQWDWCISRQRYFGIPFPAWICRACGETMLASLEQLPVDPQTTQPLVACACGSTDFEPEPDVMDTWATSSCTPMIIGHWIDDPAWFAQHFPASLRPQAHDIIRTWAFYTIVKSLYHTNDIPWREVMISGHGLSADRRKLSKSKEHNEVGPMEIMEKESADALRYWATTGRTGADSPLNLENIATGRRLVTKLWNASRFAESRLAHFTNGVRPAVLLPADRWLLSRLARTIAGATAELDRYEYAAARAEIDRFFWSDLCDNYLELAKARLYNEAGAAHYAAQWTLYQALLSVLKLLAPFLPYITEEIYQGLFRQWDGASSIHLARWPSQQPEWIDTEAEAIGETLLELLRQVRRYKAERGQSVGAKLASLRISGHLQPAQRASLEMAMVDLKSATRAKQIVLEEGAEDGGSQMLKGNELLIEV
;
A
#
# COMPACT_ATOMS: atom_id res chain seq x y z
N MET A 1 8.98 -18.32 43.29
CA MET A 1 8.38 -19.64 43.57
C MET A 1 7.05 -19.40 44.30
N THR A 2 5.98 -20.13 43.95
CA THR A 2 4.67 -20.06 44.60
C THR A 2 4.68 -20.84 45.92
N ASP A 3 3.59 -20.71 46.70
CA ASP A 3 3.43 -21.43 47.99
C ASP A 3 3.45 -22.97 47.83
N LEU A 4 3.16 -23.46 46.63
CA LEU A 4 3.26 -24.90 46.29
C LEU A 4 4.69 -25.44 46.32
N ALA A 5 5.69 -24.54 46.28
CA ALA A 5 7.12 -24.91 46.33
C ALA A 5 7.63 -25.23 47.73
N GLY A 6 6.80 -25.23 48.77
CA GLY A 6 7.15 -25.55 50.13
C GLY A 6 8.31 -24.68 50.66
N SER A 7 9.45 -25.29 51.05
CA SER A 7 10.59 -24.57 51.58
C SER A 7 11.27 -23.58 50.62
N TYR A 8 10.86 -23.58 49.34
CA TYR A 8 11.38 -22.66 48.32
C TYR A 8 10.38 -21.54 47.98
N ALA A 9 9.21 -21.49 48.63
CA ALA A 9 8.23 -20.43 48.41
C ALA A 9 8.83 -19.06 48.63
N GLY A 10 8.43 -18.06 47.81
CA GLY A 10 8.94 -16.70 47.87
C GLY A 10 10.32 -16.47 47.27
N LEU A 11 11.09 -17.50 46.95
CA LEU A 11 12.40 -17.36 46.30
C LEU A 11 12.23 -17.01 44.81
N SER A 12 13.19 -16.26 44.27
CA SER A 12 13.31 -16.13 42.81
C SER A 12 13.71 -17.50 42.21
N VAL A 13 13.44 -17.72 40.92
CA VAL A 13 13.81 -18.95 40.23
C VAL A 13 15.30 -19.25 40.34
N GLN A 14 16.14 -18.22 40.19
CA GLN A 14 17.59 -18.37 40.31
C GLN A 14 18.04 -18.76 41.74
N GLN A 15 17.41 -18.14 42.76
CA GLN A 15 17.67 -18.49 44.14
C GLN A 15 17.23 -19.91 44.47
N ALA A 16 16.06 -20.32 44.00
CA ALA A 16 15.54 -21.66 44.18
C ALA A 16 16.42 -22.71 43.51
N ARG A 17 16.86 -22.49 42.27
CA ARG A 17 17.79 -23.38 41.54
C ARG A 17 19.09 -23.57 42.31
N ARG A 18 19.71 -22.48 42.77
CA ARG A 18 20.94 -22.59 43.59
C ARG A 18 20.74 -23.41 44.86
N ARG A 19 19.64 -23.12 45.58
CA ARG A 19 19.33 -23.81 46.84
C ARG A 19 19.03 -25.31 46.63
N ILE A 20 18.38 -25.65 45.53
CA ILE A 20 18.12 -27.04 45.15
C ILE A 20 19.44 -27.76 44.82
N LEU A 21 20.33 -27.15 44.06
CA LEU A 21 21.64 -27.72 43.73
C LEU A 21 22.44 -27.97 45.00
N THR A 22 22.58 -26.97 45.88
CA THR A 22 23.26 -27.15 47.17
C THR A 22 22.68 -28.28 47.99
N TYR A 23 21.36 -28.40 48.08
CA TYR A 23 20.70 -29.49 48.79
C TYR A 23 21.02 -30.86 48.19
N LEU A 24 20.99 -30.97 46.85
CA LEU A 24 21.30 -32.22 46.15
C LEU A 24 22.81 -32.62 46.30
N GLU A 25 23.71 -31.64 46.34
CA GLU A 25 25.11 -31.85 46.63
C GLU A 25 25.33 -32.37 48.06
N GLU A 26 24.75 -31.68 49.06
CA GLU A 26 24.84 -32.03 50.47
C GLU A 26 24.27 -33.44 50.77
N THR A 27 23.27 -33.84 50.00
CA THR A 27 22.64 -35.19 50.16
C THR A 27 23.28 -36.25 49.25
N GLY A 28 24.34 -35.95 48.49
CA GLY A 28 25.06 -36.85 47.61
C GLY A 28 24.22 -37.38 46.43
N GLN A 29 23.22 -36.64 46.00
CA GLN A 29 22.31 -37.01 44.89
C GLN A 29 22.76 -36.50 43.53
N ILE A 30 23.80 -35.65 43.44
CA ILE A 30 24.39 -35.22 42.18
C ILE A 30 25.48 -36.23 41.76
N ILE A 31 25.30 -36.80 40.54
CA ILE A 31 26.28 -37.74 39.96
C ILE A 31 27.30 -37.01 39.11
N SER A 32 26.85 -36.03 38.31
CA SER A 32 27.69 -35.18 37.47
C SER A 32 27.02 -33.85 37.20
N GLU A 33 27.80 -32.82 36.94
CA GLU A 33 27.35 -31.50 36.48
C GLU A 33 28.08 -31.17 35.18
N GLU A 34 27.33 -30.82 34.13
CA GLU A 34 27.85 -30.44 32.83
C GLU A 34 27.25 -29.14 32.36
N THR A 35 28.05 -28.27 31.78
CA THR A 35 27.55 -27.05 31.14
C THR A 35 27.03 -27.38 29.75
N ILE A 36 25.78 -27.01 29.47
CA ILE A 36 25.15 -27.17 28.16
C ILE A 36 24.78 -25.81 27.59
N GLU A 37 24.82 -25.68 26.26
CA GLU A 37 24.22 -24.56 25.54
C GLU A 37 22.89 -24.99 24.98
N HIS A 38 21.85 -24.20 25.25
CA HIS A 38 20.51 -24.45 24.69
C HIS A 38 19.76 -23.12 24.50
N ASP A 39 18.80 -23.11 23.54
CA ASP A 39 17.93 -21.96 23.31
C ASP A 39 16.93 -21.81 24.46
N VAL A 40 16.89 -20.58 25.02
CA VAL A 40 15.92 -20.21 26.06
C VAL A 40 14.92 -19.22 25.50
N GLY A 41 13.63 -19.56 25.60
CA GLY A 41 12.57 -18.61 25.27
C GLY A 41 12.60 -17.39 26.18
N THR A 42 12.60 -16.20 25.59
CA THR A 42 12.65 -14.93 26.32
C THR A 42 11.48 -14.02 25.96
N HIS A 43 11.13 -13.11 26.87
CA HIS A 43 10.14 -12.07 26.61
C HIS A 43 10.69 -11.06 25.58
N GLU A 44 9.94 -10.80 24.53
CA GLU A 44 10.36 -10.01 23.35
C GLU A 44 10.91 -8.61 23.70
N ARG A 45 10.33 -7.93 24.71
CA ARG A 45 10.70 -6.56 25.06
C ARG A 45 11.90 -6.45 26.01
N CYS A 46 11.97 -7.33 27.02
CA CYS A 46 12.97 -7.20 28.09
C CYS A 46 14.02 -8.31 28.10
N GLY A 47 13.93 -9.31 27.22
CA GLY A 47 14.87 -10.42 27.16
C GLY A 47 14.86 -11.35 28.39
N THR A 48 13.91 -11.19 29.32
CA THR A 48 13.81 -12.04 30.50
C THR A 48 13.40 -13.45 30.09
N PRO A 49 14.08 -14.52 30.58
CA PRO A 49 13.67 -15.89 30.35
C PRO A 49 12.22 -16.15 30.78
N ILE A 50 11.48 -16.90 29.95
CA ILE A 50 10.10 -17.29 30.24
C ILE A 50 10.11 -18.45 31.22
N GLU A 51 9.23 -18.39 32.24
CA GLU A 51 9.03 -19.44 33.20
C GLU A 51 7.57 -19.91 33.16
N TYR A 52 7.31 -21.15 33.53
CA TYR A 52 5.96 -21.71 33.60
C TYR A 52 5.33 -21.42 34.94
N LEU A 53 4.11 -20.86 34.92
CA LEU A 53 3.30 -20.61 36.10
C LEU A 53 1.99 -21.36 36.03
N HIS A 54 1.64 -22.07 37.10
CA HIS A 54 0.35 -22.75 37.22
C HIS A 54 -0.68 -21.75 37.75
N THR A 55 -1.66 -21.36 36.91
CA THR A 55 -2.72 -20.41 37.30
C THR A 55 -4.01 -20.73 36.55
N ARG A 56 -5.16 -20.33 37.13
CA ARG A 56 -6.45 -20.38 36.45
C ARG A 56 -6.48 -19.32 35.37
N GLN A 57 -7.05 -19.63 34.21
CA GLN A 57 -7.15 -18.73 33.07
C GLN A 57 -8.51 -18.90 32.39
N TRP A 58 -8.98 -17.82 31.76
CA TRP A 58 -10.14 -17.86 30.88
C TRP A 58 -9.72 -18.23 29.46
N PHE A 59 -10.45 -19.17 28.86
CA PHE A 59 -10.20 -19.64 27.51
C PHE A 59 -11.45 -19.56 26.65
N ILE A 60 -11.26 -19.16 25.38
CA ILE A 60 -12.26 -19.40 24.33
C ILE A 60 -11.89 -20.71 23.63
N ARG A 61 -12.82 -21.67 23.59
CA ARG A 61 -12.62 -22.95 22.89
C ARG A 61 -12.50 -22.71 21.39
N VAL A 62 -11.42 -23.19 20.78
CA VAL A 62 -11.15 -23.08 19.34
C VAL A 62 -10.69 -24.40 18.73
N LEU A 63 -10.21 -25.35 19.56
CA LEU A 63 -9.70 -26.63 19.07
C LEU A 63 -10.77 -27.48 18.40
N ASP A 64 -11.98 -27.48 18.92
CA ASP A 64 -13.14 -28.20 18.38
C ASP A 64 -13.80 -27.48 17.18
N GLN A 65 -13.33 -26.31 16.80
CA GLN A 65 -13.86 -25.47 15.72
C GLN A 65 -12.91 -25.31 14.52
N LYS A 66 -11.80 -26.05 14.49
CA LYS A 66 -10.76 -25.89 13.46
C LYS A 66 -11.31 -25.92 12.03
N GLU A 67 -12.14 -26.91 11.72
CA GLU A 67 -12.73 -27.04 10.37
C GLU A 67 -13.55 -25.80 9.99
N ARG A 68 -14.37 -25.32 10.91
CA ARG A 68 -15.20 -24.13 10.71
C ARG A 68 -14.34 -22.86 10.54
N LEU A 69 -13.23 -22.76 11.29
CA LEU A 69 -12.28 -21.65 11.19
C LEU A 69 -11.53 -21.69 9.85
N LEU A 70 -11.10 -22.87 9.38
CA LEU A 70 -10.48 -23.04 8.07
C LEU A 70 -11.45 -22.66 6.94
N GLU A 71 -12.69 -23.09 7.02
CA GLU A 71 -13.72 -22.72 6.06
C GLU A 71 -13.95 -21.21 6.01
N ALA A 72 -14.02 -20.55 7.16
CA ALA A 72 -14.13 -19.10 7.23
C ALA A 72 -12.94 -18.38 6.58
N GLY A 73 -11.71 -18.84 6.84
CA GLY A 73 -10.51 -18.30 6.21
C GLY A 73 -10.51 -18.44 4.69
N ARG A 74 -11.08 -19.53 4.16
CA ARG A 74 -11.22 -19.79 2.71
C ARG A 74 -12.31 -18.93 2.05
N LYS A 75 -13.32 -18.51 2.78
CA LYS A 75 -14.36 -17.57 2.30
C LYS A 75 -13.84 -16.15 2.11
N ILE A 76 -12.78 -15.77 2.82
CA ILE A 76 -12.16 -14.46 2.72
C ILE A 76 -11.23 -14.43 1.50
N ARG A 77 -11.29 -13.38 0.68
CA ARG A 77 -10.29 -13.14 -0.38
C ARG A 77 -9.04 -12.50 0.22
N TRP A 78 -7.89 -13.16 0.02
CA TRP A 78 -6.59 -12.72 0.55
C TRP A 78 -5.76 -12.05 -0.56
N HIS A 79 -5.21 -10.88 -0.25
CA HIS A 79 -4.31 -10.14 -1.12
C HIS A 79 -2.95 -9.93 -0.43
N PRO A 80 -1.87 -10.63 -0.86
CA PRO A 80 -1.83 -11.67 -1.89
C PRO A 80 -2.39 -13.01 -1.38
N GLU A 81 -2.89 -13.85 -2.30
CA GLU A 81 -3.58 -15.11 -1.97
C GLU A 81 -2.75 -16.08 -1.12
N HIS A 82 -1.44 -16.14 -1.36
CA HIS A 82 -0.55 -17.05 -0.61
C HIS A 82 -0.49 -16.76 0.90
N MET A 83 -0.89 -15.57 1.36
CA MET A 83 -0.92 -15.25 2.80
C MET A 83 -2.01 -16.01 3.57
N ARG A 84 -3.02 -16.56 2.87
CA ARG A 84 -4.00 -17.48 3.46
C ARG A 84 -3.33 -18.69 4.08
N ILE A 85 -2.27 -19.22 3.47
CA ILE A 85 -1.54 -20.39 3.95
C ILE A 85 -1.02 -20.18 5.39
N ARG A 86 -0.58 -18.93 5.72
CA ARG A 86 -0.13 -18.61 7.09
C ARG A 86 -1.26 -18.72 8.12
N TYR A 87 -2.47 -18.36 7.73
CA TYR A 87 -3.66 -18.51 8.56
C TYR A 87 -4.06 -19.99 8.71
N GLU A 88 -4.13 -20.73 7.59
CA GLU A 88 -4.51 -22.15 7.60
C GLU A 88 -3.53 -22.96 8.44
N HIS A 89 -2.22 -22.82 8.23
CA HIS A 89 -1.22 -23.52 9.05
C HIS A 89 -1.33 -23.16 10.54
N TRP A 90 -1.65 -21.90 10.86
CA TRP A 90 -1.85 -21.53 12.26
C TRP A 90 -3.04 -22.28 12.88
N VAL A 91 -4.17 -22.34 12.19
CA VAL A 91 -5.38 -23.04 12.67
C VAL A 91 -5.15 -24.55 12.78
N GLU A 92 -4.52 -25.16 11.76
CA GLU A 92 -4.22 -26.60 11.74
C GLU A 92 -3.33 -27.03 12.91
N HIS A 93 -2.32 -26.23 13.26
CA HIS A 93 -1.32 -26.55 14.27
C HIS A 93 -1.66 -26.02 15.67
N LEU A 94 -2.86 -25.47 15.90
CA LEU A 94 -3.29 -25.11 17.25
C LEU A 94 -3.28 -26.34 18.19
N GLN A 95 -2.66 -26.18 19.38
CA GLN A 95 -2.55 -27.24 20.38
C GLN A 95 -3.35 -26.94 21.66
N TRP A 96 -3.79 -25.69 21.84
CA TRP A 96 -4.57 -25.23 22.99
C TRP A 96 -5.59 -24.19 22.58
N ASP A 97 -6.58 -24.02 23.43
CA ASP A 97 -7.61 -23.01 23.28
C ASP A 97 -7.06 -21.59 23.49
N TRP A 98 -7.80 -20.58 23.04
CA TRP A 98 -7.33 -19.20 23.12
C TRP A 98 -7.47 -18.65 24.54
N CYS A 99 -6.34 -18.45 25.25
CA CYS A 99 -6.28 -17.83 26.56
C CYS A 99 -6.51 -16.30 26.44
N ILE A 100 -7.59 -15.82 27.08
CA ILE A 100 -8.03 -14.41 27.00
C ILE A 100 -7.86 -13.62 28.28
N SER A 101 -7.43 -14.22 29.38
CA SER A 101 -7.21 -13.53 30.66
C SER A 101 -5.77 -13.04 30.85
N ARG A 102 -5.60 -11.93 31.55
CA ARG A 102 -4.32 -11.34 31.90
C ARG A 102 -4.33 -10.84 33.33
N GLN A 103 -3.25 -11.12 34.05
CA GLN A 103 -2.98 -10.68 35.42
C GLN A 103 -2.24 -9.33 35.37
N ARG A 104 -2.99 -8.27 35.16
CA ARG A 104 -2.45 -6.90 35.14
C ARG A 104 -3.52 -5.88 35.54
N TYR A 105 -3.07 -4.72 35.99
CA TYR A 105 -3.96 -3.66 36.48
C TYR A 105 -4.83 -3.06 35.38
N PHE A 106 -4.28 -2.82 34.19
CA PHE A 106 -4.97 -2.11 33.13
C PHE A 106 -5.56 -3.07 32.08
N GLY A 107 -6.87 -2.98 31.86
CA GLY A 107 -7.61 -3.76 30.88
C GLY A 107 -9.11 -3.68 31.10
N ILE A 108 -9.89 -4.36 30.26
CA ILE A 108 -11.34 -4.51 30.45
C ILE A 108 -11.56 -5.68 31.41
N PRO A 109 -12.23 -5.50 32.56
CA PRO A 109 -12.46 -6.55 33.53
C PRO A 109 -13.40 -7.62 32.96
N PHE A 110 -13.25 -8.86 33.44
CA PHE A 110 -14.25 -9.90 33.21
C PHE A 110 -15.47 -9.61 34.06
N PRO A 111 -16.68 -9.56 33.50
CA PRO A 111 -17.91 -9.31 34.25
C PRO A 111 -18.35 -10.59 34.98
N ALA A 112 -17.53 -11.05 35.95
CA ALA A 112 -17.70 -12.34 36.58
C ALA A 112 -17.33 -12.33 38.07
N TRP A 113 -17.93 -13.20 38.83
CA TRP A 113 -17.66 -13.47 40.25
C TRP A 113 -17.59 -14.98 40.49
N ILE A 114 -16.85 -15.40 41.52
CA ILE A 114 -16.76 -16.75 41.96
C ILE A 114 -17.47 -16.89 43.31
N CYS A 115 -18.45 -17.79 43.39
CA CYS A 115 -19.13 -18.05 44.65
C CYS A 115 -18.17 -18.67 45.66
N ARG A 116 -17.97 -18.07 46.82
CA ARG A 116 -17.06 -18.56 47.87
C ARG A 116 -17.56 -19.85 48.50
N ALA A 117 -18.86 -20.11 48.48
CA ALA A 117 -19.46 -21.30 49.11
C ALA A 117 -19.33 -22.56 48.23
N CYS A 118 -19.49 -22.49 46.91
CA CYS A 118 -19.51 -23.67 46.03
C CYS A 118 -18.50 -23.59 44.87
N GLY A 119 -17.80 -22.47 44.65
CA GLY A 119 -16.83 -22.30 43.58
C GLY A 119 -17.45 -22.06 42.19
N GLU A 120 -18.77 -21.93 42.09
CA GLU A 120 -19.47 -21.68 40.82
C GLU A 120 -19.17 -20.26 40.31
N THR A 121 -19.01 -20.15 38.99
CA THR A 121 -18.74 -18.86 38.32
C THR A 121 -20.05 -18.20 37.93
N MET A 122 -20.30 -17.02 38.47
CA MET A 122 -21.44 -16.14 38.16
C MET A 122 -21.05 -15.11 37.13
N LEU A 123 -21.76 -15.04 36.00
CA LEU A 123 -21.59 -13.99 35.00
C LEU A 123 -22.60 -12.88 35.22
N ALA A 124 -22.22 -11.64 34.92
CA ALA A 124 -23.14 -10.51 34.91
C ALA A 124 -24.27 -10.72 33.90
N SER A 125 -25.47 -10.28 34.23
CA SER A 125 -26.57 -10.20 33.26
C SER A 125 -26.31 -9.07 32.24
N LEU A 126 -26.96 -9.12 31.07
CA LEU A 126 -26.85 -8.06 30.06
C LEU A 126 -27.26 -6.68 30.62
N GLU A 127 -28.22 -6.66 31.54
CA GLU A 127 -28.72 -5.42 32.18
C GLU A 127 -27.68 -4.79 33.12
N GLN A 128 -26.74 -5.59 33.65
CA GLN A 128 -25.66 -5.10 34.50
C GLN A 128 -24.48 -4.50 33.71
N LEU A 129 -24.36 -4.80 32.41
CA LEU A 129 -23.23 -4.34 31.62
C LEU A 129 -23.34 -2.86 31.23
N PRO A 130 -22.24 -2.13 31.24
CA PRO A 130 -20.88 -2.53 31.63
C PRO A 130 -20.71 -2.60 33.15
N VAL A 131 -19.94 -3.56 33.66
CA VAL A 131 -19.73 -3.73 35.10
C VAL A 131 -18.26 -4.05 35.41
N ASP A 132 -17.76 -3.47 36.49
CA ASP A 132 -16.51 -3.85 37.13
C ASP A 132 -16.84 -4.70 38.38
N PRO A 133 -16.51 -6.01 38.38
CA PRO A 133 -16.83 -6.89 39.50
C PRO A 133 -16.08 -6.52 40.80
N GLN A 134 -14.96 -5.78 40.69
CA GLN A 134 -14.22 -5.30 41.85
C GLN A 134 -15.01 -4.25 42.67
N THR A 135 -15.94 -3.55 42.03
CA THR A 135 -16.72 -2.47 42.65
C THR A 135 -18.21 -2.77 42.79
N THR A 136 -18.70 -3.81 42.11
CA THR A 136 -20.12 -4.13 42.00
C THR A 136 -20.35 -5.60 42.35
N GLN A 137 -21.48 -5.92 43.01
CA GLN A 137 -21.88 -7.30 43.34
C GLN A 137 -22.86 -7.86 42.28
N PRO A 138 -22.98 -9.19 42.14
CA PRO A 138 -24.05 -9.82 41.36
C PRO A 138 -25.43 -9.36 41.81
N LEU A 139 -26.38 -9.25 40.87
CA LEU A 139 -27.78 -8.89 41.20
C LEU A 139 -28.56 -10.05 41.83
N VAL A 140 -28.08 -11.27 41.70
CA VAL A 140 -28.76 -12.49 42.15
C VAL A 140 -27.85 -13.35 43.01
N ALA A 141 -28.43 -14.11 43.94
CA ALA A 141 -27.71 -15.12 44.71
C ALA A 141 -27.24 -16.28 43.80
N CYS A 142 -26.17 -16.96 44.21
CA CYS A 142 -25.74 -18.21 43.56
C CYS A 142 -26.82 -19.29 43.63
N ALA A 143 -26.82 -20.22 42.73
CA ALA A 143 -27.71 -21.38 42.74
C ALA A 143 -27.65 -22.20 44.04
N CYS A 144 -26.53 -22.15 44.77
CA CYS A 144 -26.40 -22.75 46.09
C CYS A 144 -27.03 -21.94 47.23
N GLY A 145 -27.60 -20.73 46.92
CA GLY A 145 -28.22 -19.81 47.91
C GLY A 145 -27.25 -18.83 48.55
N SER A 146 -25.95 -18.91 48.28
CA SER A 146 -24.95 -17.99 48.83
C SER A 146 -25.00 -16.61 48.13
N THR A 147 -24.71 -15.56 48.89
CA THR A 147 -24.49 -14.17 48.40
C THR A 147 -23.06 -13.72 48.62
N ASP A 148 -22.16 -14.62 49.04
CA ASP A 148 -20.75 -14.31 49.26
C ASP A 148 -19.93 -14.67 48.00
N PHE A 149 -19.41 -13.63 47.34
CA PHE A 149 -18.72 -13.76 46.08
C PHE A 149 -17.32 -13.11 46.12
N GLU A 150 -16.42 -13.73 45.38
CA GLU A 150 -15.11 -13.19 45.06
C GLU A 150 -15.12 -12.64 43.64
N PRO A 151 -14.79 -11.34 43.44
CA PRO A 151 -14.74 -10.76 42.13
C PRO A 151 -13.58 -11.37 41.31
N GLU A 152 -13.78 -11.56 40.02
CA GLU A 152 -12.69 -11.96 39.11
C GLU A 152 -11.64 -10.83 39.02
N PRO A 153 -10.37 -11.09 39.41
CA PRO A 153 -9.34 -10.07 39.41
C PRO A 153 -8.69 -9.84 38.03
N ASP A 154 -8.84 -10.79 37.12
CA ASP A 154 -8.20 -10.75 35.82
C ASP A 154 -8.91 -9.77 34.86
N VAL A 155 -8.15 -9.28 33.89
CA VAL A 155 -8.68 -8.44 32.81
C VAL A 155 -8.54 -9.17 31.46
N MET A 156 -9.38 -8.76 30.51
CA MET A 156 -9.35 -9.34 29.17
C MET A 156 -8.06 -8.94 28.43
N ASP A 157 -7.51 -9.88 27.67
CA ASP A 157 -6.50 -9.62 26.67
C ASP A 157 -6.98 -8.55 25.67
N THR A 158 -6.11 -7.62 25.31
CA THR A 158 -6.40 -6.58 24.33
C THR A 158 -6.81 -7.16 22.97
N TRP A 159 -6.30 -8.33 22.60
CA TRP A 159 -6.73 -9.02 21.38
C TRP A 159 -8.18 -9.51 21.48
N ALA A 160 -8.63 -9.94 22.66
CA ALA A 160 -10.02 -10.35 22.88
C ALA A 160 -11.02 -9.22 22.71
N THR A 161 -10.62 -7.99 23.03
CA THR A 161 -11.47 -6.81 22.87
C THR A 161 -11.35 -6.20 21.47
N SER A 162 -10.12 -6.06 20.93
CA SER A 162 -9.90 -5.50 19.59
C SER A 162 -10.46 -6.36 18.46
N SER A 163 -10.58 -7.67 18.68
CA SER A 163 -11.20 -8.61 17.73
C SER A 163 -12.70 -8.39 17.52
N CYS A 164 -13.36 -7.58 18.36
CA CYS A 164 -14.74 -7.17 18.18
C CYS A 164 -14.88 -5.91 17.27
N THR A 165 -13.78 -5.30 16.84
CA THR A 165 -13.78 -4.04 16.07
C THR A 165 -14.72 -4.04 14.84
N PRO A 166 -14.80 -5.07 13.98
CA PRO A 166 -15.74 -5.06 12.85
C PRO A 166 -17.20 -4.99 13.29
N MET A 167 -17.55 -5.65 14.40
CA MET A 167 -18.89 -5.61 14.96
C MET A 167 -19.20 -4.27 15.61
N ILE A 168 -18.20 -3.66 16.31
CA ILE A 168 -18.34 -2.33 16.94
C ILE A 168 -18.55 -1.26 15.88
N ILE A 169 -17.72 -1.24 14.82
CA ILE A 169 -17.87 -0.28 13.71
C ILE A 169 -19.19 -0.50 12.96
N GLY A 170 -19.63 -1.75 12.87
CA GLY A 170 -20.91 -2.12 12.26
C GLY A 170 -22.14 -1.78 13.12
N HIS A 171 -21.98 -1.24 14.35
CA HIS A 171 -23.09 -0.97 15.28
C HIS A 171 -23.92 -2.23 15.65
N TRP A 172 -23.25 -3.37 15.85
CA TRP A 172 -23.88 -4.67 16.04
C TRP A 172 -24.99 -4.72 17.11
N ILE A 173 -24.83 -3.95 18.20
CA ILE A 173 -25.79 -3.96 19.33
C ILE A 173 -26.81 -2.83 19.19
N ASP A 174 -26.35 -1.66 18.78
CA ASP A 174 -27.10 -0.40 18.87
C ASP A 174 -27.86 -0.04 17.58
N ASP A 175 -27.47 -0.56 16.40
CA ASP A 175 -28.18 -0.36 15.13
C ASP A 175 -28.15 -1.63 14.24
N PRO A 176 -29.07 -2.55 14.45
CA PRO A 176 -29.14 -3.79 13.64
C PRO A 176 -29.37 -3.54 12.14
N ALA A 177 -30.05 -2.45 11.76
CA ALA A 177 -30.29 -2.12 10.37
C ALA A 177 -29.01 -1.66 9.66
N TRP A 178 -28.21 -0.83 10.33
CA TRP A 178 -26.89 -0.44 9.86
C TRP A 178 -25.96 -1.65 9.79
N PHE A 179 -25.96 -2.50 10.82
CA PHE A 179 -25.14 -3.70 10.85
C PHE A 179 -25.40 -4.62 9.66
N ALA A 180 -26.65 -4.88 9.35
CA ALA A 180 -27.03 -5.74 8.21
C ALA A 180 -26.54 -5.21 6.86
N GLN A 181 -26.34 -3.90 6.72
CA GLN A 181 -25.83 -3.28 5.48
C GLN A 181 -24.30 -3.26 5.41
N HIS A 182 -23.60 -3.17 6.55
CA HIS A 182 -22.16 -2.89 6.61
C HIS A 182 -21.33 -4.08 7.09
N PHE A 183 -21.95 -5.14 7.56
CA PHE A 183 -21.27 -6.37 7.98
C PHE A 183 -21.64 -7.55 7.06
N PRO A 184 -20.67 -8.38 6.61
CA PRO A 184 -19.22 -8.25 6.78
C PRO A 184 -18.62 -7.01 6.12
N ALA A 185 -17.58 -6.44 6.73
CA ALA A 185 -16.88 -5.29 6.16
C ALA A 185 -16.29 -5.64 4.78
N SER A 186 -16.12 -4.65 3.90
CA SER A 186 -15.62 -4.90 2.53
C SER A 186 -14.15 -5.31 2.53
N LEU A 187 -13.29 -4.55 3.22
CA LEU A 187 -11.84 -4.73 3.17
C LEU A 187 -11.20 -4.52 4.55
N ARG A 188 -10.23 -5.37 4.86
CA ARG A 188 -9.33 -5.21 6.01
C ARG A 188 -7.87 -5.13 5.58
N PRO A 189 -7.19 -3.95 5.61
CA PRO A 189 -5.74 -3.88 5.50
C PRO A 189 -5.06 -4.18 6.83
N GLN A 190 -4.03 -5.02 6.80
CA GLN A 190 -3.19 -5.34 7.96
C GLN A 190 -1.82 -5.89 7.55
N ALA A 191 -0.85 -5.91 8.47
CA ALA A 191 0.44 -6.54 8.24
C ALA A 191 0.41 -8.06 8.49
N HIS A 192 1.39 -8.76 7.92
CA HIS A 192 1.44 -10.23 7.96
C HIS A 192 1.72 -10.81 9.36
N ASP A 193 2.34 -10.07 10.26
CA ASP A 193 2.68 -10.54 11.62
C ASP A 193 1.46 -10.76 12.51
N ILE A 194 0.35 -10.05 12.24
CA ILE A 194 -0.87 -10.17 13.01
C ILE A 194 -1.93 -11.11 12.39
N ILE A 195 -1.55 -11.90 11.38
CA ILE A 195 -2.44 -12.94 10.84
C ILE A 195 -2.80 -13.98 11.91
N ARG A 196 -1.80 -14.43 12.69
CA ARG A 196 -1.94 -15.44 13.74
C ARG A 196 -2.61 -14.92 15.02
N THR A 197 -2.69 -13.62 15.16
CA THR A 197 -3.28 -12.96 16.32
C THR A 197 -4.56 -12.22 15.92
N TRP A 198 -4.47 -10.97 15.53
CA TRP A 198 -5.64 -10.13 15.32
C TRP A 198 -6.60 -10.67 14.25
N ALA A 199 -6.10 -11.14 13.09
CA ALA A 199 -6.99 -11.70 12.06
C ALA A 199 -7.67 -12.99 12.55
N PHE A 200 -6.89 -13.92 13.11
CA PHE A 200 -7.42 -15.17 13.66
C PHE A 200 -8.47 -14.91 14.74
N TYR A 201 -8.15 -14.08 15.74
CA TYR A 201 -9.07 -13.78 16.83
C TYR A 201 -10.33 -13.05 16.37
N THR A 202 -10.22 -12.18 15.36
CA THR A 202 -11.39 -11.50 14.78
C THR A 202 -12.30 -12.47 14.04
N ILE A 203 -11.74 -13.43 13.31
CA ILE A 203 -12.52 -14.49 12.65
C ILE A 203 -13.23 -15.37 13.71
N VAL A 204 -12.54 -15.75 14.79
CA VAL A 204 -13.14 -16.50 15.90
C VAL A 204 -14.34 -15.74 16.50
N LYS A 205 -14.13 -14.47 16.88
CA LYS A 205 -15.19 -13.64 17.48
C LYS A 205 -16.37 -13.45 16.53
N SER A 206 -16.10 -13.16 15.27
CA SER A 206 -17.13 -12.98 14.25
C SER A 206 -17.99 -14.24 14.10
N LEU A 207 -17.37 -15.40 13.93
CA LEU A 207 -18.07 -16.67 13.81
C LEU A 207 -18.93 -16.99 15.03
N TYR A 208 -18.44 -16.70 16.24
CA TYR A 208 -19.17 -17.03 17.46
C TYR A 208 -20.35 -16.10 17.72
N HIS A 209 -20.23 -14.82 17.35
CA HIS A 209 -21.28 -13.85 17.61
C HIS A 209 -22.28 -13.70 16.46
N THR A 210 -21.82 -13.82 15.20
CA THR A 210 -22.64 -13.52 14.02
C THR A 210 -22.83 -14.70 13.07
N ASN A 211 -22.08 -15.79 13.28
CA ASN A 211 -22.01 -16.95 12.37
C ASN A 211 -21.52 -16.59 10.95
N ASP A 212 -20.78 -15.49 10.79
CA ASP A 212 -20.27 -15.02 9.51
C ASP A 212 -18.80 -14.56 9.62
N ILE A 213 -18.16 -14.32 8.46
CA ILE A 213 -16.79 -13.79 8.38
C ILE A 213 -16.79 -12.28 8.71
N PRO A 214 -15.70 -11.73 9.29
CA PRO A 214 -15.68 -10.32 9.69
C PRO A 214 -15.51 -9.33 8.53
N TRP A 215 -14.94 -9.74 7.40
CA TRP A 215 -14.71 -8.96 6.18
C TRP A 215 -14.63 -9.89 4.97
N ARG A 216 -14.96 -9.32 3.81
CA ARG A 216 -14.94 -10.09 2.54
C ARG A 216 -13.54 -10.23 1.98
N GLU A 217 -12.70 -9.24 2.20
CA GLU A 217 -11.33 -9.19 1.68
C GLU A 217 -10.35 -8.76 2.75
N VAL A 218 -9.12 -9.26 2.67
CA VAL A 218 -8.02 -8.83 3.52
C VAL A 218 -6.79 -8.53 2.66
N MET A 219 -6.24 -7.33 2.81
CA MET A 219 -5.01 -6.90 2.15
C MET A 219 -3.86 -6.97 3.17
N ILE A 220 -2.87 -7.79 2.87
CA ILE A 220 -1.72 -8.02 3.75
C ILE A 220 -0.55 -7.18 3.27
N SER A 221 -0.05 -6.32 4.13
CA SER A 221 1.20 -5.58 3.93
C SER A 221 2.39 -6.29 4.58
N GLY A 222 3.60 -5.95 4.13
CA GLY A 222 4.83 -6.23 4.86
C GLY A 222 5.16 -5.13 5.88
N HIS A 223 6.35 -5.23 6.46
CA HIS A 223 6.92 -4.23 7.36
C HIS A 223 7.88 -3.29 6.63
N GLY A 224 8.02 -2.08 7.16
CA GLY A 224 9.21 -1.27 6.94
C GLY A 224 10.38 -1.86 7.72
N LEU A 225 11.49 -2.12 7.03
CA LEU A 225 12.71 -2.62 7.63
C LEU A 225 13.77 -1.51 7.68
N SER A 226 14.64 -1.57 8.67
CA SER A 226 15.87 -0.77 8.74
C SER A 226 16.86 -1.17 7.63
N ALA A 227 17.92 -0.40 7.46
CA ALA A 227 18.97 -0.70 6.48
C ALA A 227 19.64 -2.07 6.74
N ASP A 228 19.72 -2.51 7.99
CA ASP A 228 20.21 -3.83 8.41
C ASP A 228 19.13 -4.93 8.38
N ARG A 229 17.99 -4.67 7.72
CA ARG A 229 16.83 -5.57 7.53
C ARG A 229 16.13 -6.01 8.82
N ARG A 230 16.23 -5.22 9.89
CA ARG A 230 15.46 -5.44 11.10
C ARG A 230 14.14 -4.66 11.03
N LYS A 231 13.10 -5.21 11.67
CA LYS A 231 11.82 -4.51 11.80
C LYS A 231 12.00 -3.18 12.52
N LEU A 232 11.53 -2.08 11.91
CA LEU A 232 11.47 -0.78 12.56
C LEU A 232 10.54 -0.86 13.77
N SER A 233 11.05 -0.53 14.95
CA SER A 233 10.30 -0.63 16.22
C SER A 233 10.53 0.61 17.07
N LYS A 234 9.44 1.16 17.63
CA LYS A 234 9.48 2.31 18.55
C LYS A 234 10.28 2.04 19.84
N SER A 235 10.44 0.77 20.23
CA SER A 235 11.08 0.37 21.50
C SER A 235 12.59 0.13 21.40
N LYS A 236 13.16 0.17 20.21
CA LYS A 236 14.60 0.06 19.99
C LYS A 236 15.10 1.38 19.45
N GLU A 237 16.11 1.97 20.14
CA GLU A 237 16.87 3.11 19.61
C GLU A 237 17.59 2.64 18.35
N HIS A 238 16.96 2.87 17.20
CA HIS A 238 17.65 2.83 15.93
C HIS A 238 18.17 4.25 15.69
N ASN A 239 19.43 4.40 15.31
CA ASN A 239 20.00 5.65 14.80
C ASN A 239 19.36 6.06 13.46
N GLU A 240 18.11 5.70 13.23
CA GLU A 240 17.39 5.94 12.00
C GLU A 240 16.41 7.09 12.17
N VAL A 241 16.37 7.92 11.15
CA VAL A 241 15.46 9.06 11.03
C VAL A 241 14.02 8.60 11.16
N GLY A 242 13.27 9.17 12.09
CA GLY A 242 11.86 8.83 12.30
C GLY A 242 10.95 9.29 11.15
N PRO A 243 9.75 8.72 10.99
CA PRO A 243 8.82 9.12 9.92
C PRO A 243 8.50 10.62 9.91
N MET A 244 8.39 11.25 11.09
CA MET A 244 8.10 12.68 11.20
C MET A 244 9.25 13.52 10.64
N GLU A 245 10.48 13.20 11.02
CA GLU A 245 11.68 13.88 10.52
C GLU A 245 11.84 13.70 9.00
N ILE A 246 11.52 12.52 8.47
CA ILE A 246 11.49 12.27 7.02
C ILE A 246 10.45 13.17 6.35
N MET A 247 9.25 13.28 6.91
CA MET A 247 8.19 14.13 6.36
C MET A 247 8.55 15.61 6.38
N GLU A 248 9.22 16.08 7.42
CA GLU A 248 9.71 17.46 7.51
C GLU A 248 10.78 17.76 6.46
N LYS A 249 11.69 16.81 6.23
CA LYS A 249 12.81 16.98 5.30
C LYS A 249 12.43 16.76 3.84
N GLU A 250 11.62 15.77 3.55
CA GLU A 250 11.37 15.29 2.17
C GLU A 250 9.92 15.49 1.71
N SER A 251 8.98 15.68 2.58
CA SER A 251 7.53 15.81 2.47
C SER A 251 6.74 14.53 2.75
N ALA A 252 5.47 14.71 3.13
CA ALA A 252 4.55 13.59 3.35
C ALA A 252 4.30 12.78 2.06
N ASP A 253 4.15 13.44 0.91
CA ASP A 253 3.98 12.78 -0.39
C ASP A 253 5.20 11.94 -0.79
N ALA A 254 6.42 12.41 -0.50
CA ALA A 254 7.63 11.65 -0.78
C ALA A 254 7.73 10.37 0.07
N LEU A 255 7.36 10.44 1.35
CA LEU A 255 7.29 9.27 2.22
C LEU A 255 6.20 8.29 1.76
N ARG A 256 5.01 8.79 1.39
CA ARG A 256 3.92 7.97 0.82
C ARG A 256 4.34 7.29 -0.49
N TYR A 257 5.06 7.99 -1.35
CA TYR A 257 5.62 7.43 -2.57
C TYR A 257 6.51 6.22 -2.28
N TRP A 258 7.44 6.34 -1.31
CA TRP A 258 8.25 5.21 -0.88
C TRP A 258 7.38 4.06 -0.37
N ALA A 259 6.41 4.32 0.50
CA ALA A 259 5.53 3.27 1.06
C ALA A 259 4.80 2.48 -0.06
N THR A 260 4.46 3.14 -1.16
CA THR A 260 3.81 2.52 -2.32
C THR A 260 4.78 1.83 -3.30
N THR A 261 6.08 1.79 -3.01
CA THR A 261 7.03 0.95 -3.77
C THR A 261 7.02 -0.51 -3.30
N GLY A 262 6.54 -0.76 -2.07
CA GLY A 262 6.43 -2.10 -1.50
C GLY A 262 5.31 -2.91 -2.15
N ARG A 263 5.55 -4.21 -2.32
CA ARG A 263 4.52 -5.15 -2.78
C ARG A 263 3.68 -5.64 -1.59
N THR A 264 2.44 -5.98 -1.85
CA THR A 264 1.59 -6.67 -0.87
C THR A 264 2.26 -7.95 -0.38
N GLY A 265 2.18 -8.22 0.93
CA GLY A 265 2.76 -9.40 1.57
C GLY A 265 4.27 -9.45 1.72
N ALA A 266 5.01 -8.42 1.28
CA ALA A 266 6.47 -8.39 1.31
C ALA A 266 7.00 -7.23 2.16
N ASP A 267 8.06 -7.50 2.93
CA ASP A 267 8.76 -6.48 3.69
C ASP A 267 9.57 -5.56 2.76
N SER A 268 9.65 -4.28 3.11
CA SER A 268 10.33 -3.26 2.31
C SER A 268 11.37 -2.51 3.17
N PRO A 269 12.65 -2.48 2.76
CA PRO A 269 13.64 -1.69 3.47
C PRO A 269 13.35 -0.19 3.31
N LEU A 270 13.55 0.58 4.38
CA LEU A 270 13.53 2.03 4.32
C LEU A 270 14.69 2.50 3.44
N ASN A 271 14.35 3.08 2.29
CA ASN A 271 15.33 3.55 1.31
C ASN A 271 15.14 5.04 1.08
N LEU A 272 16.09 5.84 1.60
CA LEU A 272 16.08 7.29 1.48
C LEU A 272 16.20 7.76 0.02
N GLU A 273 16.86 7.00 -0.86
CA GLU A 273 16.95 7.32 -2.28
C GLU A 273 15.58 7.21 -2.98
N ASN A 274 14.79 6.19 -2.63
CA ASN A 274 13.43 6.05 -3.13
C ASN A 274 12.53 7.20 -2.63
N ILE A 275 12.72 7.64 -1.38
CA ILE A 275 12.00 8.81 -0.85
C ILE A 275 12.39 10.08 -1.62
N ALA A 276 13.70 10.29 -1.88
CA ALA A 276 14.17 11.40 -2.70
C ALA A 276 13.64 11.32 -4.15
N THR A 277 13.40 10.11 -4.68
CA THR A 277 12.72 9.94 -5.98
C THR A 277 11.28 10.43 -5.92
N GLY A 278 10.55 10.13 -4.85
CA GLY A 278 9.22 10.69 -4.61
C GLY A 278 9.23 12.23 -4.59
N ARG A 279 10.19 12.84 -3.90
CA ARG A 279 10.35 14.29 -3.91
C ARG A 279 10.62 14.85 -5.32
N ARG A 280 11.46 14.17 -6.12
CA ARG A 280 11.69 14.56 -7.51
C ARG A 280 10.40 14.51 -8.35
N LEU A 281 9.57 13.48 -8.13
CA LEU A 281 8.26 13.37 -8.79
C LEU A 281 7.34 14.54 -8.40
N VAL A 282 7.23 14.85 -7.10
CA VAL A 282 6.45 16.00 -6.60
C VAL A 282 6.89 17.29 -7.30
N THR A 283 8.21 17.54 -7.34
CA THR A 283 8.79 18.72 -8.01
C THR A 283 8.48 18.73 -9.52
N LYS A 284 8.57 17.58 -10.18
CA LYS A 284 8.30 17.47 -11.62
C LYS A 284 6.83 17.70 -11.94
N LEU A 285 5.91 17.16 -11.11
CA LEU A 285 4.47 17.41 -11.23
C LEU A 285 4.15 18.88 -11.11
N TRP A 286 4.72 19.55 -10.10
CA TRP A 286 4.56 20.99 -9.92
C TRP A 286 5.06 21.77 -11.14
N ASN A 287 6.26 21.49 -11.62
CA ASN A 287 6.85 22.20 -12.77
C ASN A 287 6.06 21.95 -14.07
N ALA A 288 5.61 20.71 -14.32
CA ALA A 288 4.78 20.39 -15.47
C ALA A 288 3.43 21.12 -15.41
N SER A 289 2.85 21.24 -14.21
CA SER A 289 1.59 21.96 -13.99
C SER A 289 1.74 23.46 -14.14
N ARG A 290 2.83 24.06 -13.66
CA ARG A 290 3.16 25.48 -13.90
C ARG A 290 3.34 25.78 -15.39
N PHE A 291 3.98 24.88 -16.13
CA PHE A 291 4.06 24.99 -17.58
C PHE A 291 2.66 24.91 -18.21
N ALA A 292 1.85 23.93 -17.82
CA ALA A 292 0.49 23.77 -18.32
C ALA A 292 -0.39 24.99 -18.00
N GLU A 293 -0.33 25.54 -16.79
CA GLU A 293 -1.03 26.76 -16.38
C GLU A 293 -0.81 27.89 -17.37
N SER A 294 0.47 28.15 -17.73
CA SER A 294 0.81 29.20 -18.68
C SER A 294 0.33 28.92 -20.11
N ARG A 295 0.18 27.65 -20.49
CA ARG A 295 -0.27 27.26 -21.85
C ARG A 295 -1.78 27.11 -21.93
N LEU A 296 -2.47 26.89 -20.82
CA LEU A 296 -3.92 26.75 -20.71
C LEU A 296 -4.63 28.04 -20.26
N ALA A 297 -3.90 29.16 -20.13
CA ALA A 297 -4.45 30.43 -19.60
C ALA A 297 -5.73 30.90 -20.32
N HIS A 298 -5.86 30.62 -21.62
CA HIS A 298 -7.03 30.95 -22.45
C HIS A 298 -7.77 29.71 -22.95
N PHE A 299 -7.46 28.55 -22.37
CA PHE A 299 -8.13 27.31 -22.74
C PHE A 299 -9.57 27.28 -22.21
N THR A 300 -10.51 27.02 -23.10
CA THR A 300 -11.89 26.73 -22.72
C THR A 300 -12.10 25.24 -22.87
N ASN A 301 -12.44 24.56 -21.75
CA ASN A 301 -12.75 23.12 -21.76
C ASN A 301 -14.01 22.90 -22.61
N GLY A 302 -13.81 22.61 -23.89
CA GLY A 302 -14.83 22.47 -24.88
C GLY A 302 -14.87 21.08 -25.53
N VAL A 303 -15.47 21.01 -26.68
CA VAL A 303 -15.60 19.79 -27.46
C VAL A 303 -14.22 19.26 -27.89
N ARG A 304 -14.09 17.93 -27.94
CA ARG A 304 -12.90 17.27 -28.52
C ARG A 304 -12.55 17.89 -29.88
N PRO A 305 -11.28 18.22 -30.12
CA PRO A 305 -10.84 18.75 -31.42
C PRO A 305 -11.21 17.82 -32.57
N ALA A 306 -11.66 18.40 -33.67
CA ALA A 306 -12.02 17.61 -34.86
C ALA A 306 -10.80 16.92 -35.48
N VAL A 307 -9.62 17.54 -35.33
CA VAL A 307 -8.35 16.98 -35.83
C VAL A 307 -7.34 16.98 -34.71
N LEU A 308 -6.80 15.79 -34.42
CA LEU A 308 -5.68 15.55 -33.54
C LEU A 308 -4.46 15.15 -34.37
N LEU A 309 -3.30 15.74 -34.09
CA LEU A 309 -2.05 15.40 -34.77
C LEU A 309 -1.54 14.03 -34.26
N PRO A 310 -0.63 13.36 -34.99
CA PRO A 310 -0.14 12.02 -34.63
C PRO A 310 0.38 11.93 -33.19
N ALA A 311 1.11 12.95 -32.71
CA ALA A 311 1.60 12.98 -31.33
C ALA A 311 0.46 13.09 -30.30
N ASP A 312 -0.65 13.77 -30.62
CA ASP A 312 -1.81 13.89 -29.73
C ASP A 312 -2.55 12.54 -29.64
N ARG A 313 -2.80 11.90 -30.79
CA ARG A 313 -3.44 10.58 -30.88
C ARG A 313 -2.61 9.51 -30.17
N TRP A 314 -1.29 9.53 -30.37
CA TRP A 314 -0.36 8.64 -29.66
C TRP A 314 -0.46 8.81 -28.14
N LEU A 315 -0.34 10.03 -27.62
CA LEU A 315 -0.38 10.27 -26.18
C LEU A 315 -1.72 9.85 -25.57
N LEU A 316 -2.84 10.14 -26.23
CA LEU A 316 -4.18 9.76 -25.78
C LEU A 316 -4.36 8.24 -25.76
N SER A 317 -3.83 7.52 -26.76
CA SER A 317 -3.86 6.07 -26.78
C SER A 317 -3.02 5.48 -25.63
N ARG A 318 -1.83 6.01 -25.40
CA ARG A 318 -0.98 5.64 -24.26
C ARG A 318 -1.67 5.92 -22.92
N LEU A 319 -2.35 7.08 -22.80
CA LEU A 319 -3.12 7.44 -21.61
C LEU A 319 -4.27 6.46 -21.36
N ALA A 320 -5.04 6.11 -22.39
CA ALA A 320 -6.14 5.15 -22.28
C ALA A 320 -5.66 3.79 -21.76
N ARG A 321 -4.52 3.30 -22.27
CA ARG A 321 -3.90 2.07 -21.78
C ARG A 321 -3.42 2.18 -20.34
N THR A 322 -2.80 3.32 -19.99
CA THR A 322 -2.34 3.57 -18.61
C THR A 322 -3.51 3.63 -17.64
N ILE A 323 -4.62 4.28 -17.98
CA ILE A 323 -5.83 4.29 -17.14
C ILE A 323 -6.36 2.88 -16.95
N ALA A 324 -6.46 2.09 -18.03
CA ALA A 324 -6.96 0.72 -17.96
C ALA A 324 -6.05 -0.18 -17.12
N GLY A 325 -4.74 -0.13 -17.37
CA GLY A 325 -3.74 -0.92 -16.63
C GLY A 325 -3.70 -0.56 -15.16
N ALA A 326 -3.55 0.72 -14.84
CA ALA A 326 -3.50 1.17 -13.44
C ALA A 326 -4.80 0.84 -12.68
N THR A 327 -5.96 0.95 -13.31
CA THR A 327 -7.23 0.55 -12.71
C THR A 327 -7.27 -0.94 -12.41
N ALA A 328 -6.88 -1.78 -13.37
CA ALA A 328 -6.85 -3.24 -13.20
C ALA A 328 -5.87 -3.68 -12.10
N GLU A 329 -4.71 -3.02 -11.97
CA GLU A 329 -3.75 -3.29 -10.91
C GLU A 329 -4.29 -2.84 -9.53
N LEU A 330 -4.93 -1.68 -9.43
CA LEU A 330 -5.55 -1.21 -8.18
C LEU A 330 -6.71 -2.10 -7.73
N ASP A 331 -7.53 -2.60 -8.66
CA ASP A 331 -8.61 -3.55 -8.36
C ASP A 331 -8.09 -4.87 -7.76
N ARG A 332 -6.82 -5.20 -7.99
CA ARG A 332 -6.12 -6.35 -7.38
C ARG A 332 -5.27 -5.98 -6.18
N TYR A 333 -5.31 -4.73 -5.74
CA TYR A 333 -4.45 -4.16 -4.68
C TYR A 333 -2.94 -4.19 -5.00
N GLU A 334 -2.59 -4.30 -6.29
CA GLU A 334 -1.20 -4.22 -6.77
C GLU A 334 -0.78 -2.75 -7.00
N TYR A 335 -0.90 -1.95 -5.97
CA TYR A 335 -0.67 -0.50 -6.02
C TYR A 335 0.75 -0.12 -6.47
N ALA A 336 1.75 -0.95 -6.20
CA ALA A 336 3.12 -0.70 -6.65
C ALA A 336 3.24 -0.80 -8.18
N ALA A 337 2.55 -1.75 -8.82
CA ALA A 337 2.51 -1.90 -10.26
C ALA A 337 1.72 -0.76 -10.92
N ALA A 338 0.55 -0.41 -10.37
CA ALA A 338 -0.25 0.72 -10.82
C ALA A 338 0.55 2.02 -10.81
N ARG A 339 1.20 2.33 -9.68
CA ARG A 339 2.05 3.53 -9.55
C ARG A 339 3.19 3.53 -10.58
N ALA A 340 3.89 2.40 -10.77
CA ALA A 340 4.99 2.32 -11.73
C ALA A 340 4.53 2.55 -13.18
N GLU A 341 3.33 2.12 -13.54
CA GLU A 341 2.75 2.37 -14.85
C GLU A 341 2.41 3.86 -15.04
N ILE A 342 1.81 4.49 -14.04
CA ILE A 342 1.50 5.92 -14.05
C ILE A 342 2.78 6.76 -14.13
N ASP A 343 3.80 6.41 -13.33
CA ASP A 343 5.10 7.08 -13.35
C ASP A 343 5.74 7.04 -14.73
N ARG A 344 5.75 5.86 -15.38
CA ARG A 344 6.30 5.69 -16.72
C ARG A 344 5.60 6.59 -17.74
N PHE A 345 4.26 6.62 -17.73
CA PHE A 345 3.49 7.50 -18.59
C PHE A 345 3.81 8.96 -18.33
N PHE A 346 3.82 9.39 -17.06
CA PHE A 346 4.09 10.79 -16.70
C PHE A 346 5.50 11.24 -17.10
N TRP A 347 6.53 10.46 -16.72
CA TRP A 347 7.91 10.83 -17.00
C TRP A 347 8.23 10.72 -18.50
N SER A 348 8.02 9.54 -19.07
CA SER A 348 8.47 9.24 -20.42
C SER A 348 7.52 9.78 -21.49
N ASP A 349 6.24 9.37 -21.43
CA ASP A 349 5.32 9.65 -22.52
C ASP A 349 4.93 11.14 -22.51
N LEU A 350 4.52 11.67 -21.36
CA LEU A 350 4.08 13.06 -21.26
C LEU A 350 5.28 14.03 -21.20
N CYS A 351 6.13 13.95 -20.16
CA CYS A 351 7.12 14.99 -19.90
C CYS A 351 8.30 15.00 -20.86
N ASP A 352 8.93 13.82 -21.08
CA ASP A 352 10.18 13.77 -21.84
C ASP A 352 9.96 13.79 -23.35
N ASN A 353 8.76 13.41 -23.82
CA ASN A 353 8.48 13.30 -25.23
C ASN A 353 7.35 14.21 -25.70
N TYR A 354 6.12 14.05 -25.22
CA TYR A 354 4.99 14.82 -25.75
C TYR A 354 5.15 16.32 -25.56
N LEU A 355 5.54 16.78 -24.36
CA LEU A 355 5.73 18.22 -24.13
C LEU A 355 6.76 18.84 -25.07
N GLU A 356 7.82 18.11 -25.44
CA GLU A 356 8.82 18.60 -26.40
C GLU A 356 8.28 18.56 -27.84
N LEU A 357 7.52 17.54 -28.23
CA LEU A 357 6.86 17.47 -29.53
C LEU A 357 5.84 18.60 -29.70
N ALA A 358 4.91 18.73 -28.76
CA ALA A 358 3.82 19.71 -28.83
C ALA A 358 4.26 21.15 -28.56
N LYS A 359 5.51 21.37 -28.14
CA LYS A 359 6.02 22.65 -27.65
C LYS A 359 5.76 23.84 -28.62
N ALA A 360 6.05 23.66 -29.90
CA ALA A 360 5.81 24.73 -30.88
C ALA A 360 4.34 25.10 -30.99
N ARG A 361 3.46 24.08 -30.95
CA ARG A 361 2.01 24.28 -31.01
C ARG A 361 1.46 24.95 -29.75
N LEU A 362 1.96 24.56 -28.57
CA LEU A 362 1.58 25.14 -27.29
C LEU A 362 2.06 26.61 -27.12
N TYR A 363 3.14 27.01 -27.79
CA TYR A 363 3.59 28.39 -27.81
C TYR A 363 2.94 29.25 -28.91
N ASN A 364 2.30 28.63 -29.89
CA ASN A 364 1.56 29.32 -30.92
C ASN A 364 0.20 29.76 -30.36
N GLU A 365 -0.18 31.03 -30.50
CA GLU A 365 -1.32 31.58 -29.76
C GLU A 365 -2.70 31.35 -30.45
N ALA A 366 -2.75 30.66 -31.59
CA ALA A 366 -4.02 30.43 -32.30
C ALA A 366 -4.01 29.23 -33.23
N GLY A 367 -5.21 28.74 -33.56
CA GLY A 367 -5.48 27.73 -34.58
C GLY A 367 -5.84 26.34 -34.03
N ALA A 368 -6.35 25.48 -34.91
CA ALA A 368 -6.83 24.16 -34.56
C ALA A 368 -5.76 23.25 -33.94
N ALA A 369 -4.51 23.32 -34.41
CA ALA A 369 -3.38 22.55 -33.89
C ALA A 369 -2.97 23.00 -32.48
N HIS A 370 -3.07 24.30 -32.18
CA HIS A 370 -2.86 24.83 -30.83
C HIS A 370 -3.91 24.30 -29.87
N TYR A 371 -5.19 24.42 -30.22
CA TYR A 371 -6.29 23.93 -29.41
C TYR A 371 -6.21 22.41 -29.19
N ALA A 372 -5.84 21.63 -30.21
CA ALA A 372 -5.62 20.18 -30.10
C ALA A 372 -4.53 19.85 -29.06
N ALA A 373 -3.41 20.56 -29.09
CA ALA A 373 -2.32 20.38 -28.13
C ALA A 373 -2.73 20.78 -26.69
N GLN A 374 -3.47 21.89 -26.54
CA GLN A 374 -4.02 22.30 -25.24
C GLN A 374 -5.00 21.26 -24.67
N TRP A 375 -5.94 20.80 -25.50
CA TRP A 375 -6.93 19.81 -25.10
C TRP A 375 -6.26 18.48 -24.68
N THR A 376 -5.28 18.02 -25.45
CA THR A 376 -4.54 16.80 -25.14
C THR A 376 -3.72 16.96 -23.84
N LEU A 377 -3.05 18.09 -23.65
CA LEU A 377 -2.32 18.40 -22.41
C LEU A 377 -3.25 18.43 -21.20
N TYR A 378 -4.42 19.06 -21.33
CA TYR A 378 -5.46 19.10 -20.30
C TYR A 378 -5.88 17.69 -19.91
N GLN A 379 -6.28 16.85 -20.89
CA GLN A 379 -6.71 15.47 -20.63
C GLN A 379 -5.62 14.62 -19.96
N ALA A 380 -4.40 14.71 -20.48
CA ALA A 380 -3.28 13.92 -19.97
C ALA A 380 -2.90 14.31 -18.54
N LEU A 381 -2.72 15.61 -18.27
CA LEU A 381 -2.25 16.05 -16.95
C LEU A 381 -3.34 15.89 -15.87
N LEU A 382 -4.59 16.22 -16.16
CA LEU A 382 -5.70 15.99 -15.22
C LEU A 382 -5.85 14.50 -14.88
N SER A 383 -5.77 13.63 -15.89
CA SER A 383 -5.84 12.18 -15.66
C SER A 383 -4.68 11.68 -14.81
N VAL A 384 -3.45 12.12 -15.08
CA VAL A 384 -2.27 11.79 -14.26
C VAL A 384 -2.46 12.23 -12.82
N LEU A 385 -2.95 13.45 -12.57
CA LEU A 385 -3.21 13.94 -11.22
C LEU A 385 -4.24 13.08 -10.50
N LYS A 386 -5.35 12.72 -11.16
CA LYS A 386 -6.38 11.85 -10.59
C LYS A 386 -5.85 10.45 -10.30
N LEU A 387 -5.05 9.87 -11.21
CA LEU A 387 -4.41 8.57 -11.02
C LEU A 387 -3.39 8.59 -9.88
N LEU A 388 -2.68 9.69 -9.66
CA LEU A 388 -1.71 9.85 -8.59
C LEU A 388 -2.31 10.31 -7.25
N ALA A 389 -3.53 10.83 -7.23
CA ALA A 389 -4.15 11.35 -6.01
C ALA A 389 -4.18 10.36 -4.83
N PRO A 390 -4.43 9.04 -4.99
CA PRO A 390 -4.34 8.07 -3.91
C PRO A 390 -2.92 7.92 -3.33
N PHE A 391 -1.90 8.17 -4.13
CA PHE A 391 -0.49 8.02 -3.78
C PHE A 391 0.12 9.31 -3.21
N LEU A 392 -0.14 10.43 -3.85
CA LEU A 392 0.43 11.76 -3.59
C LEU A 392 -0.70 12.78 -3.33
N PRO A 393 -1.47 12.63 -2.23
CA PRO A 393 -2.70 13.38 -2.03
C PRO A 393 -2.51 14.90 -1.92
N TYR A 394 -1.39 15.37 -1.38
CA TYR A 394 -1.21 16.81 -1.12
C TYR A 394 -0.86 17.58 -2.39
N ILE A 395 0.16 17.15 -3.13
CA ILE A 395 0.58 17.87 -4.35
C ILE A 395 -0.48 17.81 -5.44
N THR A 396 -1.20 16.68 -5.56
CA THR A 396 -2.25 16.54 -6.56
C THR A 396 -3.45 17.43 -6.24
N GLU A 397 -3.83 17.56 -4.97
CA GLU A 397 -4.87 18.48 -4.53
C GLU A 397 -4.47 19.94 -4.78
N GLU A 398 -3.26 20.34 -4.40
CA GLU A 398 -2.76 21.71 -4.60
C GLU A 398 -2.81 22.12 -6.07
N ILE A 399 -2.30 21.26 -6.96
CA ILE A 399 -2.34 21.51 -8.41
C ILE A 399 -3.78 21.54 -8.93
N TYR A 400 -4.63 20.62 -8.46
CA TYR A 400 -6.01 20.54 -8.89
C TYR A 400 -6.79 21.80 -8.52
N GLN A 401 -6.66 22.27 -7.28
CA GLN A 401 -7.33 23.49 -6.81
C GLN A 401 -6.87 24.73 -7.62
N GLY A 402 -5.57 24.83 -7.89
CA GLY A 402 -5.01 25.98 -8.60
C GLY A 402 -5.32 26.00 -10.11
N LEU A 403 -5.44 24.83 -10.75
CA LEU A 403 -5.50 24.79 -12.21
C LEU A 403 -6.79 24.13 -12.77
N PHE A 404 -7.18 22.96 -12.26
CA PHE A 404 -8.17 22.11 -12.95
C PHE A 404 -9.60 22.20 -12.41
N ARG A 405 -9.78 22.61 -11.15
CA ARG A 405 -11.08 22.66 -10.49
C ARG A 405 -12.12 23.43 -11.28
N GLN A 406 -11.72 24.53 -11.92
CA GLN A 406 -12.61 25.38 -12.72
C GLN A 406 -13.25 24.66 -13.90
N TRP A 407 -12.62 23.60 -14.41
CA TRP A 407 -13.08 22.82 -15.56
C TRP A 407 -13.66 21.46 -15.19
N ASP A 408 -13.11 20.79 -14.16
CA ASP A 408 -13.53 19.46 -13.73
C ASP A 408 -14.73 19.51 -12.76
N GLY A 409 -14.86 20.60 -11.99
CA GLY A 409 -16.04 20.94 -11.20
C GLY A 409 -16.16 20.27 -9.82
N ALA A 410 -15.32 19.30 -9.47
CA ALA A 410 -15.33 18.71 -8.14
C ALA A 410 -14.69 19.69 -7.12
N SER A 411 -15.19 19.69 -5.86
CA SER A 411 -14.66 20.58 -4.82
C SER A 411 -13.25 20.19 -4.36
N SER A 412 -12.84 18.95 -4.57
CA SER A 412 -11.51 18.40 -4.29
C SER A 412 -11.22 17.29 -5.32
N ILE A 413 -9.92 17.06 -5.64
CA ILE A 413 -9.52 15.95 -6.49
C ILE A 413 -9.90 14.60 -5.87
N HIS A 414 -9.95 14.53 -4.53
CA HIS A 414 -10.32 13.33 -3.77
C HIS A 414 -11.83 13.02 -3.83
N LEU A 415 -12.64 13.96 -4.28
CA LEU A 415 -14.07 13.79 -4.55
C LEU A 415 -14.36 13.73 -6.05
N ALA A 416 -13.36 13.95 -6.90
CA ALA A 416 -13.48 13.82 -8.34
C ALA A 416 -13.65 12.34 -8.74
N ARG A 417 -14.30 12.13 -9.87
CA ARG A 417 -14.42 10.78 -10.43
C ARG A 417 -13.06 10.26 -10.88
N TRP A 418 -12.81 8.99 -10.64
CA TRP A 418 -11.68 8.27 -11.21
C TRP A 418 -11.70 8.41 -12.74
N PRO A 419 -10.52 8.52 -13.40
CA PRO A 419 -10.48 8.63 -14.85
C PRO A 419 -11.17 7.43 -15.50
N SER A 420 -12.14 7.69 -16.35
CA SER A 420 -12.82 6.62 -17.10
C SER A 420 -11.92 6.10 -18.21
N GLN A 421 -12.01 4.82 -18.46
CA GLN A 421 -11.40 4.24 -19.66
C GLN A 421 -12.04 4.85 -20.89
N GLN A 422 -11.20 5.20 -21.88
CA GLN A 422 -11.62 5.78 -23.15
C GLN A 422 -11.19 4.83 -24.29
N PRO A 423 -11.92 3.73 -24.54
CA PRO A 423 -11.52 2.73 -25.55
C PRO A 423 -11.37 3.34 -26.95
N GLU A 424 -12.15 4.38 -27.25
CA GLU A 424 -12.11 5.12 -28.50
C GLU A 424 -10.83 5.95 -28.70
N TRP A 425 -10.00 6.11 -27.66
CA TRP A 425 -8.68 6.73 -27.79
C TRP A 425 -7.59 5.72 -28.17
N ILE A 426 -7.86 4.42 -28.04
CA ILE A 426 -6.89 3.38 -28.39
C ILE A 426 -6.74 3.37 -29.92
N ASP A 427 -5.54 3.70 -30.37
CA ASP A 427 -5.19 3.90 -31.76
C ASP A 427 -3.82 3.27 -32.04
N THR A 428 -3.84 2.04 -32.53
CA THR A 428 -2.63 1.26 -32.78
C THR A 428 -1.77 1.84 -33.90
N GLU A 429 -2.40 2.52 -34.88
CA GLU A 429 -1.65 3.21 -35.94
C GLU A 429 -0.90 4.42 -35.36
N ALA A 430 -1.58 5.22 -34.54
CA ALA A 430 -0.95 6.37 -33.86
C ALA A 430 0.16 5.88 -32.88
N GLU A 431 -0.01 4.75 -32.23
CA GLU A 431 1.06 4.14 -31.40
C GLU A 431 2.29 3.80 -32.23
N ALA A 432 2.13 3.17 -33.39
CA ALA A 432 3.24 2.83 -34.27
C ALA A 432 3.98 4.09 -34.80
N ILE A 433 3.23 5.12 -35.17
CA ILE A 433 3.83 6.42 -35.57
C ILE A 433 4.52 7.09 -34.37
N GLY A 434 3.90 7.04 -33.19
CA GLY A 434 4.49 7.56 -31.95
C GLY A 434 5.84 6.90 -31.64
N GLU A 435 5.93 5.58 -31.73
CA GLU A 435 7.19 4.83 -31.54
C GLU A 435 8.25 5.29 -32.56
N THR A 436 7.86 5.53 -33.81
CA THR A 436 8.75 6.09 -34.83
C THR A 436 9.24 7.49 -34.46
N LEU A 437 8.35 8.38 -34.01
CA LEU A 437 8.71 9.73 -33.55
C LEU A 437 9.69 9.69 -32.38
N LEU A 438 9.44 8.81 -31.41
CA LEU A 438 10.29 8.63 -30.23
C LEU A 438 11.68 8.11 -30.61
N GLU A 439 11.74 7.17 -31.54
CA GLU A 439 13.03 6.66 -32.01
C GLU A 439 13.83 7.73 -32.75
N LEU A 440 13.19 8.51 -33.62
CA LEU A 440 13.82 9.66 -34.27
C LEU A 440 14.39 10.65 -33.24
N LEU A 441 13.62 10.98 -32.22
CA LEU A 441 14.08 11.86 -31.14
C LEU A 441 15.25 11.26 -30.36
N ARG A 442 15.22 9.95 -30.09
CA ARG A 442 16.30 9.25 -29.38
C ARG A 442 17.61 9.31 -30.18
N GLN A 443 17.55 9.07 -31.46
CA GLN A 443 18.71 9.13 -32.35
C GLN A 443 19.29 10.56 -32.44
N VAL A 444 18.44 11.55 -32.59
CA VAL A 444 18.89 12.96 -32.61
C VAL A 444 19.51 13.37 -31.26
N ARG A 445 18.93 12.97 -30.14
CA ARG A 445 19.51 13.22 -28.80
C ARG A 445 20.87 12.53 -28.64
N ARG A 446 20.99 11.29 -29.09
CA ARG A 446 22.24 10.53 -29.09
C ARG A 446 23.31 11.20 -29.95
N TYR A 447 22.98 11.57 -31.19
CA TYR A 447 23.88 12.31 -32.09
C TYR A 447 24.43 13.57 -31.44
N LYS A 448 23.57 14.38 -30.80
CA LYS A 448 23.98 15.60 -30.09
C LYS A 448 24.88 15.29 -28.89
N ALA A 449 24.55 14.28 -28.10
CA ALA A 449 25.35 13.89 -26.94
C ALA A 449 26.74 13.38 -27.33
N GLU A 450 26.88 12.57 -28.40
CA GLU A 450 28.16 12.08 -28.91
C GLU A 450 29.08 13.23 -29.40
N ARG A 451 28.50 14.38 -29.73
CA ARG A 451 29.23 15.59 -30.16
C ARG A 451 29.35 16.64 -29.06
N GLY A 452 29.02 16.32 -27.82
CA GLY A 452 29.06 17.24 -26.69
C GLY A 452 28.09 18.43 -26.83
N GLN A 453 27.06 18.31 -27.67
CA GLN A 453 26.08 19.36 -27.91
C GLN A 453 24.92 19.26 -26.90
N SER A 454 24.38 20.40 -26.49
CA SER A 454 23.15 20.41 -25.69
C SER A 454 21.96 19.91 -26.49
N VAL A 455 20.95 19.33 -25.80
CA VAL A 455 19.70 18.90 -26.43
C VAL A 455 19.02 20.03 -27.21
N GLY A 456 19.18 21.29 -26.75
CA GLY A 456 18.65 22.48 -27.38
C GLY A 456 19.44 23.00 -28.58
N ALA A 457 20.59 22.39 -28.93
CA ALA A 457 21.39 22.82 -30.09
C ALA A 457 20.58 22.70 -31.39
N LYS A 458 20.71 23.71 -32.26
CA LYS A 458 20.03 23.74 -33.55
C LYS A 458 20.77 22.86 -34.55
N LEU A 459 20.02 22.10 -35.33
CA LEU A 459 20.53 21.33 -36.47
C LEU A 459 20.23 22.07 -37.76
N ALA A 460 21.14 22.00 -38.73
CA ALA A 460 20.93 22.61 -40.04
C ALA A 460 19.87 21.84 -40.83
N SER A 461 20.02 20.54 -40.91
CA SER A 461 19.08 19.64 -41.57
C SER A 461 18.95 18.30 -40.81
N LEU A 462 17.86 17.60 -41.05
CA LEU A 462 17.62 16.23 -40.63
C LEU A 462 17.03 15.51 -41.85
N ARG A 463 17.73 14.51 -42.37
CA ARG A 463 17.26 13.69 -43.47
C ARG A 463 16.77 12.37 -42.90
N ILE A 464 15.56 11.96 -43.25
CA ILE A 464 14.92 10.69 -42.87
C ILE A 464 14.65 9.95 -44.15
N SER A 465 15.32 8.81 -44.36
CA SER A 465 15.17 7.97 -45.54
C SER A 465 14.72 6.57 -45.16
N GLY A 466 13.97 5.91 -46.05
CA GLY A 466 13.51 4.51 -45.88
C GLY A 466 12.22 4.21 -46.63
N HIS A 467 11.81 2.95 -46.57
CA HIS A 467 10.56 2.49 -47.18
C HIS A 467 9.38 2.75 -46.22
N LEU A 468 8.68 3.85 -46.42
CA LEU A 468 7.47 4.20 -45.69
C LEU A 468 6.22 3.80 -46.49
N GLN A 469 5.30 3.10 -45.83
CA GLN A 469 3.96 2.92 -46.38
C GLN A 469 3.30 4.30 -46.56
N PRO A 470 2.41 4.50 -47.56
CA PRO A 470 1.80 5.80 -47.83
C PRO A 470 1.13 6.43 -46.57
N ALA A 471 0.45 5.63 -45.76
CA ALA A 471 -0.18 6.10 -44.51
C ALA A 471 0.84 6.55 -43.47
N GLN A 472 1.98 5.84 -43.33
CA GLN A 472 3.05 6.23 -42.42
C GLN A 472 3.71 7.55 -42.86
N ARG A 473 3.96 7.69 -44.18
CA ARG A 473 4.50 8.92 -44.76
C ARG A 473 3.56 10.11 -44.49
N ALA A 474 2.27 9.96 -44.77
CA ALA A 474 1.28 11.01 -44.51
C ALA A 474 1.24 11.40 -43.02
N SER A 475 1.31 10.44 -42.12
CA SER A 475 1.36 10.66 -40.66
C SER A 475 2.64 11.38 -40.22
N LEU A 476 3.81 11.03 -40.79
CA LEU A 476 5.07 11.74 -40.52
C LEU A 476 5.05 13.17 -41.08
N GLU A 477 4.46 13.38 -42.24
CA GLU A 477 4.27 14.72 -42.82
C GLU A 477 3.37 15.58 -41.93
N MET A 478 2.30 15.03 -41.37
CA MET A 478 1.47 15.73 -40.36
C MET A 478 2.24 16.04 -39.08
N ALA A 479 3.21 15.22 -38.68
CA ALA A 479 4.02 15.40 -37.48
C ALA A 479 5.25 16.34 -37.70
N MET A 480 5.45 16.91 -38.89
CA MET A 480 6.64 17.70 -39.21
C MET A 480 6.84 18.92 -38.31
N VAL A 481 5.76 19.60 -37.93
CA VAL A 481 5.83 20.76 -37.00
C VAL A 481 6.38 20.32 -35.66
N ASP A 482 5.90 19.18 -35.15
CA ASP A 482 6.31 18.61 -33.87
C ASP A 482 7.76 18.12 -33.91
N LEU A 483 8.14 17.40 -35.00
CA LEU A 483 9.51 16.94 -35.21
C LEU A 483 10.51 18.09 -35.31
N LYS A 484 10.20 19.13 -36.08
CA LYS A 484 11.06 20.33 -36.18
C LYS A 484 11.25 20.99 -34.81
N SER A 485 10.17 21.09 -34.04
CA SER A 485 10.23 21.64 -32.69
C SER A 485 11.15 20.84 -31.79
N ALA A 486 10.91 19.54 -31.67
CA ALA A 486 11.59 18.67 -30.72
C ALA A 486 13.06 18.42 -31.11
N THR A 487 13.36 18.30 -32.42
CA THR A 487 14.75 18.10 -32.92
C THR A 487 15.55 19.36 -33.02
N ARG A 488 14.90 20.52 -33.06
CA ARG A 488 15.51 21.84 -33.38
C ARG A 488 16.14 21.88 -34.77
N ALA A 489 15.69 21.01 -35.71
CA ALA A 489 16.14 21.05 -37.09
C ALA A 489 15.47 22.18 -37.87
N LYS A 490 16.26 22.94 -38.63
CA LYS A 490 15.74 24.02 -39.50
C LYS A 490 14.98 23.41 -40.68
N GLN A 491 15.48 22.32 -41.23
CA GLN A 491 14.87 21.59 -42.32
C GLN A 491 14.82 20.10 -42.01
N ILE A 492 13.69 19.45 -42.34
CA ILE A 492 13.54 17.97 -42.32
C ILE A 492 13.13 17.54 -43.71
N VAL A 493 13.81 16.54 -44.24
CA VAL A 493 13.56 15.99 -45.60
C VAL A 493 13.22 14.52 -45.46
N LEU A 494 12.13 14.08 -46.06
CA LEU A 494 11.73 12.66 -46.15
C LEU A 494 12.10 12.15 -47.55
N GLU A 495 12.97 11.16 -47.62
CA GLU A 495 13.41 10.53 -48.88
C GLU A 495 12.98 9.07 -48.97
N GLU A 496 12.68 8.58 -50.18
CA GLU A 496 12.44 7.16 -50.46
C GLU A 496 13.76 6.49 -50.77
N GLY A 497 14.12 5.48 -49.97
CA GLY A 497 15.20 4.53 -50.19
C GLY A 497 16.58 5.15 -50.44
N ALA A 498 17.48 5.12 -49.49
CA ALA A 498 18.91 5.28 -49.74
C ALA A 498 19.64 4.00 -49.37
N GLU A 499 20.28 3.37 -50.33
CA GLU A 499 21.37 2.46 -50.07
C GLU A 499 22.66 3.26 -49.86
N ASP A 500 23.37 2.95 -48.80
CA ASP A 500 24.76 3.23 -48.44
C ASP A 500 25.23 4.66 -48.21
N GLY A 501 25.79 4.84 -47.02
CA GLY A 501 26.74 5.90 -46.69
C GLY A 501 26.61 6.42 -45.26
N GLY A 502 27.00 5.68 -44.23
CA GLY A 502 27.25 6.25 -42.88
C GLY A 502 26.02 6.53 -42.02
N SER A 503 24.87 6.10 -42.43
CA SER A 503 23.58 6.31 -41.78
C SER A 503 23.34 5.31 -40.66
N GLN A 504 22.76 5.75 -39.52
CA GLN A 504 22.36 4.82 -38.43
C GLN A 504 20.96 4.26 -38.71
N MET A 505 20.87 2.92 -38.86
CA MET A 505 19.60 2.22 -39.03
C MET A 505 18.76 2.27 -37.74
N LEU A 506 17.48 2.60 -37.85
CA LEU A 506 16.50 2.44 -36.79
C LEU A 506 16.12 0.97 -36.62
N LYS A 507 16.33 0.41 -35.42
CA LYS A 507 15.88 -0.94 -35.10
C LYS A 507 14.36 -1.02 -35.24
N GLY A 508 13.90 -1.82 -36.22
CA GLY A 508 12.48 -2.16 -36.38
C GLY A 508 11.70 -1.46 -37.48
N ASN A 509 12.20 -0.36 -38.08
CA ASN A 509 11.46 0.43 -39.07
C ASN A 509 12.32 0.81 -40.28
N GLU A 510 13.19 0.07 -40.78
CA GLU A 510 13.98 0.31 -42.03
C GLU A 510 14.24 1.80 -42.38
N LEU A 511 14.27 2.69 -41.36
CA LEU A 511 14.51 4.13 -41.51
C LEU A 511 15.95 4.46 -41.18
N LEU A 512 16.57 5.26 -42.04
CA LEU A 512 17.92 5.79 -41.86
C LEU A 512 17.82 7.29 -41.49
N ILE A 513 18.69 7.73 -40.62
CA ILE A 513 18.79 9.14 -40.24
C ILE A 513 20.17 9.67 -40.59
N GLU A 514 20.20 10.80 -41.32
CA GLU A 514 21.35 11.64 -41.49
C GLU A 514 21.07 13.02 -40.88
N VAL A 515 22.04 13.55 -40.13
CA VAL A 515 21.94 14.83 -39.43
C VAL A 515 22.95 15.86 -39.99
#